data_cf52b9b73fcee4982b1bc250eb138ca0
#
_entry.id   cf52b9b73fcee4982b1bc250eb138ca0
#
_cell.length_a   1.000
_cell.length_b   1.000
_cell.length_c   1.000
_cell.angle_alpha   90.00
_cell.angle_beta   90.00
_cell.angle_gamma   90.00
#
_symmetry.space_group_name_H-M   'P 1'
#
loop_
_entity.id
_entity.type
_entity.pdbx_description
1 polymer ?
#
loop_
_entity_poly.entity_id
_entity_poly.type
_entity_poly.pdbx_seq_one_letter_code
_entity_poly.pdbx_strand_id
1 'polypeptide(L)'
;MRQLLGLSVLLFTFFIAAPAVAGVGGDDAGTCVSACGGYGGGSNGNSCYCDSACTTYGDCCADYEPVCNGNTGCSANSGGRYILHVGGMCSQGWNDQLANKSGYTSIDVKAVQTNHSGLSDASHTTGIYLDQCCTGSNLCYVLNYSGGDAVVGHRLANTSTNYNINWIGTSAGAGGGSALSGNFLADIFGPCDYAGHLGTSETRNAYNHNDTNGERNYHIGGYDGWWYTSWLLPGEDDGAVAYHSAGAVNYTASTSSMCKSPKYTNHYAAWTCTGYNKDHYGMKTKFISNIGW
;
A
#
# COMPACT_ATOMS: atom_id res chain seq x y z
N MET A 1 59.84 -1.83 -36.25
CA MET A 1 59.09 -0.66 -35.70
C MET A 1 57.61 -1.00 -35.74
N ARG A 2 57.04 -1.39 -34.63
CA ARG A 2 55.57 -1.62 -34.46
C ARG A 2 55.08 -0.53 -33.56
N GLN A 3 54.26 0.35 -34.10
CA GLN A 3 53.56 1.37 -33.33
C GLN A 3 52.37 0.73 -32.62
N LEU A 4 52.37 0.81 -31.29
CA LEU A 4 51.21 0.50 -30.45
C LEU A 4 50.31 1.74 -30.36
N LEU A 5 49.16 1.67 -31.01
CA LEU A 5 48.10 2.64 -30.86
C LEU A 5 47.38 2.34 -29.53
N GLY A 6 47.60 3.20 -28.54
CA GLY A 6 46.85 3.17 -27.28
C GLY A 6 45.44 3.69 -27.50
N LEU A 7 44.46 2.83 -27.32
CA LEU A 7 43.04 3.17 -27.31
C LEU A 7 42.67 3.64 -25.90
N SER A 8 42.60 4.95 -25.69
CA SER A 8 42.08 5.54 -24.48
C SER A 8 40.55 5.44 -24.50
N VAL A 9 40.00 4.53 -23.70
CA VAL A 9 38.57 4.47 -23.44
C VAL A 9 38.23 5.56 -22.42
N LEU A 10 37.66 6.67 -22.90
CA LEU A 10 37.01 7.66 -22.02
C LEU A 10 35.72 7.06 -21.51
N LEU A 11 35.71 6.66 -20.25
CA LEU A 11 34.46 6.38 -19.51
C LEU A 11 33.77 7.72 -19.27
N PHE A 12 32.79 8.05 -20.12
CA PHE A 12 31.79 9.06 -19.78
C PHE A 12 30.85 8.48 -18.77
N THR A 13 31.02 8.82 -17.49
CA THR A 13 30.01 8.66 -16.48
C THR A 13 28.91 9.69 -16.76
N PHE A 14 27.89 9.27 -17.48
CA PHE A 14 26.65 10.02 -17.53
C PHE A 14 25.97 9.90 -16.16
N PHE A 15 26.13 10.91 -15.32
CA PHE A 15 25.17 11.17 -14.26
C PHE A 15 23.89 11.64 -14.94
N ILE A 16 23.00 10.70 -15.27
CA ILE A 16 21.62 11.04 -15.56
C ILE A 16 21.05 11.43 -14.19
N ALA A 17 20.93 12.75 -13.97
CA ALA A 17 20.08 13.24 -12.91
C ALA A 17 18.68 12.67 -13.22
N ALA A 18 18.25 11.68 -12.44
CA ALA A 18 16.86 11.29 -12.44
C ALA A 18 16.05 12.58 -12.24
N PRO A 19 14.96 12.79 -13.02
CA PRO A 19 14.09 13.89 -12.71
C PRO A 19 13.74 13.72 -11.24
N ALA A 20 14.04 14.73 -10.44
CA ALA A 20 13.53 14.81 -9.10
C ALA A 20 12.02 14.80 -9.27
N VAL A 21 11.43 13.62 -9.16
CA VAL A 21 10.03 13.53 -8.79
C VAL A 21 10.03 14.32 -7.49
N ALA A 22 9.35 15.45 -7.49
CA ALA A 22 9.07 16.18 -6.29
C ALA A 22 8.35 15.16 -5.39
N GLY A 23 9.16 14.39 -4.67
CA GLY A 23 8.70 13.54 -3.62
C GLY A 23 8.07 14.52 -2.65
N VAL A 24 6.77 14.50 -2.58
CA VAL A 24 6.10 14.97 -1.40
C VAL A 24 6.76 14.14 -0.31
N GLY A 25 7.58 14.79 0.52
CA GLY A 25 8.47 14.12 1.44
C GLY A 25 7.72 13.02 2.15
N GLY A 26 8.22 11.79 2.03
CA GLY A 26 7.84 10.70 2.89
C GLY A 26 8.36 11.08 4.25
N ASP A 27 7.52 11.76 4.99
CA ASP A 27 7.83 12.24 6.30
C ASP A 27 7.79 11.03 7.21
N ASP A 28 8.83 10.84 8.00
CA ASP A 28 8.83 9.97 9.18
C ASP A 28 7.79 10.51 10.19
N ALA A 29 6.57 10.67 9.72
CA ALA A 29 5.48 11.16 10.55
C ALA A 29 5.13 10.07 11.56
N GLY A 30 5.15 10.40 12.82
CA GLY A 30 4.79 9.50 13.91
C GLY A 30 3.36 8.94 13.78
N THR A 31 2.98 8.09 14.70
CA THR A 31 1.64 7.47 14.78
C THR A 31 1.03 7.67 16.15
N CYS A 32 -0.29 7.73 16.19
CA CYS A 32 -1.05 7.81 17.43
C CYS A 32 -1.43 6.43 18.00
N VAL A 33 -1.08 5.36 17.32
CA VAL A 33 -1.30 4.01 17.85
C VAL A 33 -0.54 3.87 19.18
N SER A 34 -1.28 3.65 20.27
CA SER A 34 -0.78 3.61 21.65
C SER A 34 -0.16 4.90 22.19
N ALA A 35 -0.34 6.06 21.53
CA ALA A 35 0.24 7.32 21.90
C ALA A 35 -0.78 8.44 22.18
N CYS A 36 -2.07 8.14 22.24
CA CYS A 36 -3.10 9.15 22.50
C CYS A 36 -2.86 9.90 23.80
N GLY A 37 -2.91 11.23 23.72
CA GLY A 37 -2.62 12.14 24.83
C GLY A 37 -1.15 12.53 24.97
N GLY A 38 -0.28 12.14 24.02
CA GLY A 38 1.15 12.39 24.11
C GLY A 38 1.85 12.57 22.76
N TYR A 39 3.13 12.23 22.76
CA TYR A 39 4.00 12.34 21.60
C TYR A 39 3.85 11.12 20.69
N GLY A 40 3.50 11.34 19.43
CA GLY A 40 3.31 10.29 18.44
C GLY A 40 4.57 9.81 17.75
N GLY A 41 5.71 10.41 18.03
CA GLY A 41 6.97 10.08 17.37
C GLY A 41 7.25 10.95 16.16
N GLY A 42 8.05 10.43 15.23
CA GLY A 42 8.55 11.13 14.06
C GLY A 42 10.03 11.46 14.17
N SER A 43 10.72 11.50 13.03
CA SER A 43 12.14 11.80 12.93
C SER A 43 12.38 12.91 11.90
N ASN A 44 13.62 13.40 11.81
CA ASN A 44 14.04 14.39 10.81
C ASN A 44 13.22 15.70 10.76
N GLY A 45 12.71 16.16 11.90
CA GLY A 45 11.93 17.39 11.99
C GLY A 45 10.43 17.23 11.75
N ASN A 46 9.94 16.01 11.55
CA ASN A 46 8.53 15.68 11.34
C ASN A 46 7.89 15.07 12.60
N SER A 47 8.27 15.59 13.75
CA SER A 47 7.65 15.20 15.01
C SER A 47 6.17 15.54 15.01
N CYS A 48 5.34 14.61 15.46
CA CYS A 48 3.90 14.85 15.58
C CYS A 48 3.37 14.46 16.95
N TYR A 49 2.23 15.00 17.30
CA TYR A 49 1.59 14.82 18.60
C TYR A 49 0.21 14.20 18.46
N CYS A 50 -0.20 13.50 19.51
CA CYS A 50 -1.47 12.77 19.59
C CYS A 50 -2.37 13.30 20.73
N ASP A 51 -2.20 14.53 21.10
CA ASP A 51 -3.02 15.21 22.12
C ASP A 51 -3.94 16.27 21.50
N SER A 52 -4.86 16.79 22.28
CA SER A 52 -5.81 17.79 21.79
C SER A 52 -5.20 19.15 21.45
N ALA A 53 -3.97 19.42 21.88
CA ALA A 53 -3.27 20.67 21.58
C ALA A 53 -2.69 20.66 20.16
N CYS A 54 -2.42 19.47 19.60
CA CYS A 54 -1.83 19.35 18.27
C CYS A 54 -2.71 19.98 17.18
N THR A 55 -4.03 20.00 17.34
CA THR A 55 -4.93 20.66 16.39
C THR A 55 -4.75 22.18 16.37
N THR A 56 -4.35 22.75 17.51
CA THR A 56 -4.07 24.20 17.64
C THR A 56 -2.70 24.56 17.06
N TYR A 57 -1.73 23.69 17.23
CA TYR A 57 -0.36 23.90 16.73
C TYR A 57 -0.17 23.43 15.29
N GLY A 58 -1.08 22.63 14.75
CA GLY A 58 -1.01 22.09 13.40
C GLY A 58 0.03 20.98 13.23
N ASP A 59 0.36 20.29 14.31
CA ASP A 59 1.40 19.25 14.39
C ASP A 59 0.85 17.87 14.80
N CYS A 60 -0.46 17.62 14.58
CA CYS A 60 -1.04 16.32 14.80
C CYS A 60 -0.45 15.26 13.87
N CYS A 61 -0.25 14.04 14.40
CA CYS A 61 0.00 12.89 13.55
C CYS A 61 -1.19 12.69 12.59
N ALA A 62 -0.92 12.19 11.40
CA ALA A 62 -1.93 12.05 10.35
C ALA A 62 -3.10 11.13 10.75
N ASP A 63 -2.86 10.20 11.66
CA ASP A 63 -3.83 9.25 12.20
C ASP A 63 -4.46 9.69 13.54
N TYR A 64 -4.20 10.92 14.00
CA TYR A 64 -4.74 11.42 15.28
C TYR A 64 -6.27 11.33 15.34
N GLU A 65 -6.95 11.84 14.32
CA GLU A 65 -8.41 11.85 14.30
C GLU A 65 -9.03 10.45 14.34
N PRO A 66 -8.63 9.47 13.51
CA PRO A 66 -9.21 8.15 13.58
C PRO A 66 -8.80 7.39 14.85
N VAL A 67 -7.55 7.49 15.29
CA VAL A 67 -7.02 6.67 16.39
C VAL A 67 -7.44 7.20 17.75
N CYS A 68 -7.34 8.53 17.98
CA CYS A 68 -7.59 9.10 19.30
C CYS A 68 -9.00 9.65 19.46
N ASN A 69 -9.63 10.14 18.40
CA ASN A 69 -10.96 10.72 18.43
C ASN A 69 -12.04 9.82 17.79
N GLY A 70 -11.63 8.71 17.16
CA GLY A 70 -12.56 7.83 16.44
C GLY A 70 -13.18 8.48 15.19
N ASN A 71 -12.61 9.56 14.68
CA ASN A 71 -13.15 10.30 13.54
C ASN A 71 -12.53 9.79 12.23
N THR A 72 -13.18 8.81 11.61
CA THR A 72 -12.79 8.26 10.31
C THR A 72 -13.42 8.98 9.11
N GLY A 73 -14.28 9.94 9.35
CA GLY A 73 -15.16 10.52 8.33
C GLY A 73 -16.40 9.68 8.01
N CYS A 74 -16.58 8.56 8.70
CA CYS A 74 -17.76 7.71 8.59
C CYS A 74 -18.66 7.86 9.81
N SER A 75 -19.96 7.77 9.61
CA SER A 75 -20.93 7.66 10.71
C SER A 75 -21.23 6.18 10.93
N ALA A 76 -20.90 5.67 12.12
CA ALA A 76 -21.11 4.27 12.44
C ALA A 76 -22.59 3.90 12.37
N ASN A 77 -22.90 2.73 11.79
CA ASN A 77 -24.23 2.14 11.71
C ASN A 77 -25.35 3.09 11.22
N SER A 78 -25.01 3.97 10.29
CA SER A 78 -25.91 5.04 9.79
C SER A 78 -26.64 4.68 8.49
N GLY A 79 -26.38 3.51 7.91
CA GLY A 79 -26.77 3.17 6.53
C GLY A 79 -25.95 3.89 5.47
N GLY A 80 -24.80 4.47 5.87
CA GLY A 80 -23.86 5.15 5.01
C GLY A 80 -23.24 4.22 3.97
N ARG A 81 -22.78 4.82 2.86
CA ARG A 81 -22.09 4.10 1.79
C ARG A 81 -20.74 4.73 1.58
N TYR A 82 -19.70 3.95 1.67
CA TYR A 82 -18.32 4.44 1.68
C TYR A 82 -17.43 3.73 0.67
N ILE A 83 -16.41 4.43 0.19
CA ILE A 83 -15.31 3.86 -0.56
C ILE A 83 -14.04 4.17 0.23
N LEU A 84 -13.45 3.15 0.83
CA LEU A 84 -12.21 3.29 1.58
C LEU A 84 -11.03 3.12 0.64
N HIS A 85 -10.14 4.08 0.60
CA HIS A 85 -8.92 4.05 -0.21
C HIS A 85 -7.73 3.84 0.71
N VAL A 86 -7.20 2.62 0.76
CA VAL A 86 -6.01 2.27 1.53
C VAL A 86 -4.80 2.42 0.64
N GLY A 87 -4.01 3.45 0.89
CA GLY A 87 -2.87 3.82 0.06
C GLY A 87 -1.68 2.89 0.20
N GLY A 88 -0.66 3.18 -0.59
CA GLY A 88 0.65 2.55 -0.50
C GLY A 88 1.46 3.07 0.69
N MET A 89 2.73 2.67 0.77
CA MET A 89 3.58 3.10 1.88
C MET A 89 3.89 4.60 1.82
N CYS A 90 4.08 5.21 2.99
CA CYS A 90 4.73 6.50 3.19
C CYS A 90 4.16 7.63 2.33
N SER A 91 2.96 8.05 2.54
CA SER A 91 2.28 9.10 1.75
C SER A 91 2.01 8.77 0.27
N GLN A 92 2.45 7.61 -0.22
CA GLN A 92 2.12 7.15 -1.58
C GLN A 92 0.67 6.63 -1.64
N GLY A 93 -0.25 7.47 -1.16
CA GLY A 93 -1.68 7.17 -1.15
C GLY A 93 -2.34 7.28 -2.52
N TRP A 94 -3.63 7.32 -2.49
CA TRP A 94 -4.44 7.57 -3.69
C TRP A 94 -4.43 9.04 -4.09
N ASN A 95 -4.07 9.95 -3.15
CA ASN A 95 -4.00 11.38 -3.33
C ASN A 95 -5.28 11.95 -4.00
N ASP A 96 -5.15 12.61 -5.14
CA ASP A 96 -6.22 13.18 -5.95
C ASP A 96 -6.93 12.15 -6.87
N GLN A 97 -6.48 10.90 -6.87
CA GLN A 97 -7.03 9.83 -7.71
C GLN A 97 -8.08 8.98 -6.96
N LEU A 98 -8.88 9.59 -6.11
CA LEU A 98 -9.95 8.86 -5.42
C LEU A 98 -11.05 8.46 -6.41
N ALA A 99 -11.45 7.20 -6.32
CA ALA A 99 -12.60 6.71 -7.09
C ALA A 99 -13.88 7.37 -6.60
N ASN A 100 -14.79 7.65 -7.52
CA ASN A 100 -16.08 8.26 -7.22
C ASN A 100 -17.22 7.37 -7.71
N LYS A 101 -18.21 7.19 -6.87
CA LYS A 101 -19.45 6.49 -7.17
C LYS A 101 -20.62 7.28 -6.62
N SER A 102 -21.64 7.50 -7.42
CA SER A 102 -22.83 8.22 -6.98
C SER A 102 -23.46 7.57 -5.74
N GLY A 103 -23.74 8.38 -4.72
CA GLY A 103 -24.30 7.93 -3.46
C GLY A 103 -23.32 7.31 -2.48
N TYR A 104 -22.00 7.40 -2.77
CA TYR A 104 -20.93 6.95 -1.87
C TYR A 104 -20.03 8.11 -1.47
N THR A 105 -19.50 8.04 -0.25
CA THR A 105 -18.47 8.97 0.26
C THR A 105 -17.11 8.30 0.16
N SER A 106 -16.17 8.93 -0.51
CA SER A 106 -14.78 8.45 -0.61
C SER A 106 -13.99 8.91 0.61
N ILE A 107 -13.30 7.97 1.24
CA ILE A 107 -12.48 8.16 2.44
C ILE A 107 -11.04 7.74 2.12
N ASP A 108 -10.09 8.62 2.34
CA ASP A 108 -8.66 8.31 2.25
C ASP A 108 -8.18 7.79 3.62
N VAL A 109 -7.88 6.49 3.68
CA VAL A 109 -7.48 5.82 4.92
C VAL A 109 -6.01 6.12 5.22
N LYS A 110 -5.76 6.74 6.35
CA LYS A 110 -4.43 7.23 6.75
C LYS A 110 -3.52 6.16 7.38
N ALA A 111 -3.76 4.88 7.13
CA ALA A 111 -3.05 3.78 7.78
C ALA A 111 -1.56 3.70 7.42
N VAL A 112 -1.23 3.73 6.14
CA VAL A 112 0.15 3.54 5.65
C VAL A 112 0.86 4.86 5.33
N GLN A 113 0.21 5.97 5.61
CA GLN A 113 0.76 7.32 5.42
C GLN A 113 1.51 7.84 6.65
N THR A 114 1.48 7.08 7.74
CA THR A 114 2.12 7.39 9.00
C THR A 114 3.32 6.49 9.21
N ASN A 115 4.21 6.88 10.12
CA ASN A 115 5.38 6.10 10.48
C ASN A 115 4.97 4.95 11.40
N HIS A 116 4.37 3.91 10.83
CA HIS A 116 4.01 2.72 11.58
C HIS A 116 5.24 1.83 11.81
N SER A 117 5.37 1.32 13.02
CA SER A 117 6.44 0.40 13.41
C SER A 117 6.30 -1.00 12.77
N GLY A 118 5.25 -1.23 11.99
CA GLY A 118 5.05 -2.48 11.28
C GLY A 118 3.65 -2.67 10.70
N LEU A 119 3.47 -3.82 10.07
CA LEU A 119 2.23 -4.21 9.43
C LEU A 119 1.04 -4.28 10.42
N SER A 120 1.31 -4.68 11.67
CA SER A 120 0.29 -4.79 12.71
C SER A 120 -0.34 -3.44 13.05
N ASP A 121 0.49 -2.38 13.20
CA ASP A 121 -0.02 -1.06 13.58
C ASP A 121 -0.80 -0.40 12.43
N ALA A 122 -0.29 -0.51 11.20
CA ALA A 122 -1.01 -0.06 10.02
C ALA A 122 -2.35 -0.81 9.85
N SER A 123 -2.36 -2.11 10.14
CA SER A 123 -3.55 -2.96 10.14
C SER A 123 -4.54 -2.54 11.24
N HIS A 124 -4.05 -2.15 12.42
CA HIS A 124 -4.89 -1.64 13.50
C HIS A 124 -5.60 -0.36 13.08
N THR A 125 -4.88 0.63 12.57
CA THR A 125 -5.48 1.89 12.07
C THR A 125 -6.50 1.61 10.96
N THR A 126 -6.19 0.74 10.00
CA THR A 126 -7.14 0.32 8.96
C THR A 126 -8.37 -0.33 9.57
N GLY A 127 -8.20 -1.12 10.62
CA GLY A 127 -9.28 -1.75 11.37
C GLY A 127 -10.28 -0.74 11.93
N ILE A 128 -9.81 0.39 12.47
CA ILE A 128 -10.67 1.46 12.99
C ILE A 128 -11.61 1.98 11.88
N TYR A 129 -11.08 2.23 10.68
CA TYR A 129 -11.89 2.64 9.54
C TYR A 129 -12.87 1.55 9.11
N LEU A 130 -12.43 0.30 8.99
CA LEU A 130 -13.31 -0.80 8.61
C LEU A 130 -14.42 -1.02 9.65
N ASP A 131 -14.08 -1.00 10.93
CA ASP A 131 -15.03 -1.19 12.03
C ASP A 131 -16.10 -0.10 12.05
N GLN A 132 -15.75 1.14 11.70
CA GLN A 132 -16.71 2.25 11.70
C GLN A 132 -17.46 2.38 10.38
N CYS A 133 -16.78 2.20 9.25
CA CYS A 133 -17.35 2.48 7.93
C CYS A 133 -18.03 1.26 7.29
N CYS A 134 -17.65 0.03 7.66
CA CYS A 134 -18.03 -1.18 6.94
C CYS A 134 -18.77 -2.19 7.83
N THR A 135 -19.38 -1.75 8.92
CA THR A 135 -20.15 -2.65 9.81
C THR A 135 -21.61 -2.22 9.94
N GLY A 136 -22.43 -3.11 10.48
CA GLY A 136 -23.83 -2.83 10.73
C GLY A 136 -24.62 -2.56 9.46
N SER A 137 -25.33 -1.42 9.41
CA SER A 137 -26.11 -1.01 8.23
C SER A 137 -25.28 -0.28 7.15
N ASN A 138 -24.02 0.04 7.42
CA ASN A 138 -23.15 0.67 6.44
C ASN A 138 -22.69 -0.35 5.40
N LEU A 139 -22.45 0.12 4.17
CA LEU A 139 -21.91 -0.68 3.07
C LEU A 139 -20.66 0.00 2.52
N CYS A 140 -19.59 -0.76 2.30
CA CYS A 140 -18.40 -0.19 1.73
C CYS A 140 -17.81 -0.98 0.55
N TYR A 141 -16.97 -0.29 -0.21
CA TYR A 141 -15.93 -0.84 -1.08
C TYR A 141 -14.57 -0.52 -0.45
N VAL A 142 -13.59 -1.39 -0.62
CA VAL A 142 -12.23 -1.15 -0.16
C VAL A 142 -11.29 -1.20 -1.37
N LEU A 143 -10.57 -0.12 -1.59
CA LEU A 143 -9.64 0.00 -2.71
C LEU A 143 -8.22 0.10 -2.17
N ASN A 144 -7.42 -0.92 -2.44
CA ASN A 144 -6.03 -1.02 -1.98
C ASN A 144 -5.06 -0.61 -3.08
N TYR A 145 -3.95 -0.04 -2.68
CA TYR A 145 -2.83 0.22 -3.57
C TYR A 145 -1.51 -0.15 -2.88
N SER A 146 -0.60 -0.83 -3.62
CA SER A 146 0.75 -1.12 -3.13
C SER A 146 0.74 -1.79 -1.75
N GLY A 147 1.47 -1.24 -0.77
CA GLY A 147 1.55 -1.74 0.61
C GLY A 147 0.19 -1.82 1.33
N GLY A 148 -0.81 -1.05 0.90
CA GLY A 148 -2.16 -1.13 1.47
C GLY A 148 -2.82 -2.51 1.31
N ASP A 149 -2.42 -3.29 0.30
CA ASP A 149 -2.86 -4.67 0.12
C ASP A 149 -2.47 -5.57 1.30
N ALA A 150 -1.21 -5.50 1.72
CA ALA A 150 -0.73 -6.27 2.88
C ALA A 150 -1.44 -5.85 4.17
N VAL A 151 -1.70 -4.56 4.35
CA VAL A 151 -2.38 -4.01 5.53
C VAL A 151 -3.82 -4.52 5.64
N VAL A 152 -4.58 -4.43 4.55
CA VAL A 152 -5.97 -4.91 4.53
C VAL A 152 -6.01 -6.43 4.65
N GLY A 153 -5.15 -7.15 3.94
CA GLY A 153 -5.04 -8.61 4.04
C GLY A 153 -4.73 -9.06 5.47
N HIS A 154 -3.76 -8.40 6.13
CA HIS A 154 -3.44 -8.67 7.53
C HIS A 154 -4.63 -8.40 8.46
N ARG A 155 -5.34 -7.31 8.27
CA ARG A 155 -6.55 -7.01 9.09
C ARG A 155 -7.61 -8.08 8.91
N LEU A 156 -7.93 -8.46 7.69
CA LEU A 156 -8.99 -9.45 7.41
C LEU A 156 -8.65 -10.82 7.98
N ALA A 157 -7.39 -11.26 7.82
CA ALA A 157 -6.95 -12.56 8.33
C ALA A 157 -6.87 -12.65 9.86
N ASN A 158 -6.86 -11.52 10.56
CA ASN A 158 -6.70 -11.45 12.02
C ASN A 158 -7.90 -10.85 12.75
N THR A 159 -9.05 -10.80 12.09
CA THR A 159 -10.29 -10.30 12.72
C THR A 159 -11.40 -11.32 12.63
N SER A 160 -12.32 -11.26 13.60
CA SER A 160 -13.61 -11.96 13.57
C SER A 160 -14.78 -11.00 13.29
N THR A 161 -14.50 -9.73 13.04
CA THR A 161 -15.54 -8.74 12.73
C THR A 161 -16.17 -9.07 11.38
N ASN A 162 -17.48 -9.16 11.34
CA ASN A 162 -18.24 -9.35 10.11
C ASN A 162 -18.43 -8.01 9.42
N TYR A 163 -17.65 -7.76 8.38
CA TYR A 163 -17.75 -6.55 7.59
C TYR A 163 -18.84 -6.63 6.52
N ASN A 164 -19.43 -5.49 6.19
CA ASN A 164 -20.36 -5.37 5.07
C ASN A 164 -19.63 -4.73 3.88
N ILE A 165 -18.66 -5.46 3.36
CA ILE A 165 -17.85 -5.06 2.20
C ILE A 165 -18.45 -5.69 0.95
N ASN A 166 -18.76 -4.88 -0.06
CA ASN A 166 -19.29 -5.40 -1.31
C ASN A 166 -18.20 -6.16 -2.10
N TRP A 167 -17.02 -5.55 -2.20
CA TRP A 167 -15.79 -6.18 -2.68
C TRP A 167 -14.56 -5.33 -2.35
N ILE A 168 -13.41 -5.97 -2.41
CA ILE A 168 -12.10 -5.35 -2.26
C ILE A 168 -11.42 -5.35 -3.61
N GLY A 169 -10.87 -4.23 -4.01
CA GLY A 169 -10.08 -4.11 -5.22
C GLY A 169 -8.65 -3.69 -4.92
N THR A 170 -7.69 -4.39 -5.50
CA THR A 170 -6.28 -4.16 -5.25
C THR A 170 -5.55 -3.81 -6.54
N SER A 171 -4.90 -2.67 -6.54
CA SER A 171 -4.07 -2.18 -7.65
C SER A 171 -2.60 -2.24 -7.29
N ALA A 172 -1.78 -2.89 -8.08
CA ALA A 172 -0.33 -3.01 -7.86
C ALA A 172 0.00 -3.43 -6.42
N GLY A 173 -0.78 -4.37 -5.87
CA GLY A 173 -0.71 -4.75 -4.46
C GLY A 173 0.63 -5.35 -4.07
N ALA A 174 1.04 -5.14 -2.84
CA ALA A 174 2.22 -5.76 -2.25
C ALA A 174 1.85 -6.77 -1.16
N GLY A 175 0.77 -7.52 -1.36
CA GLY A 175 0.32 -8.57 -0.43
C GLY A 175 1.37 -9.66 -0.20
N GLY A 176 2.19 -9.96 -1.23
CA GLY A 176 3.34 -10.86 -1.12
C GLY A 176 4.66 -10.16 -0.80
N GLY A 177 4.63 -8.87 -0.48
CA GLY A 177 5.80 -8.05 -0.23
C GLY A 177 6.55 -7.65 -1.49
N SER A 178 7.63 -6.88 -1.32
CA SER A 178 8.54 -6.50 -2.39
C SER A 178 9.96 -6.97 -2.08
N ALA A 179 10.66 -7.48 -3.11
CA ALA A 179 12.08 -7.80 -3.00
C ALA A 179 12.98 -6.53 -2.88
N LEU A 180 12.41 -5.36 -3.14
CA LEU A 180 13.07 -4.07 -2.95
C LEU A 180 12.96 -3.54 -1.51
N SER A 181 12.32 -4.29 -0.60
CA SER A 181 12.11 -3.84 0.78
C SER A 181 13.41 -3.45 1.49
N GLY A 182 13.28 -2.60 2.50
CA GLY A 182 14.39 -2.03 3.22
C GLY A 182 14.87 -0.71 2.61
N ASN A 183 16.16 -0.40 2.78
CA ASN A 183 16.73 0.89 2.38
C ASN A 183 16.48 1.25 0.92
N PHE A 184 16.40 0.26 0.03
CA PHE A 184 16.20 0.53 -1.39
C PHE A 184 14.81 1.07 -1.72
N LEU A 185 13.75 0.59 -1.06
CA LEU A 185 12.42 1.21 -1.19
C LEU A 185 12.39 2.61 -0.58
N ALA A 186 13.08 2.80 0.54
CA ALA A 186 13.22 4.12 1.16
C ALA A 186 13.97 5.11 0.23
N ASP A 187 14.97 4.63 -0.51
CA ASP A 187 15.70 5.45 -1.49
C ASP A 187 14.82 5.88 -2.68
N ILE A 188 13.85 5.04 -3.09
CA ILE A 188 12.94 5.34 -4.21
C ILE A 188 11.74 6.17 -3.78
N PHE A 189 11.13 5.84 -2.65
CA PHE A 189 9.83 6.38 -2.23
C PHE A 189 9.92 7.35 -1.05
N GLY A 190 11.11 7.58 -0.52
CA GLY A 190 11.37 8.35 0.68
C GLY A 190 11.45 7.48 1.95
N PRO A 191 12.12 7.98 2.98
CA PRO A 191 12.31 7.27 4.24
C PRO A 191 10.96 7.02 4.92
N CYS A 192 10.71 5.75 5.25
CA CYS A 192 9.48 5.33 5.90
C CYS A 192 9.69 3.95 6.53
N ASP A 193 9.44 3.84 7.80
CA ASP A 193 9.69 2.60 8.55
C ASP A 193 8.86 1.44 8.00
N TYR A 194 7.63 1.70 7.57
CA TYR A 194 6.76 0.68 6.98
C TYR A 194 7.38 0.02 5.73
N ALA A 195 8.21 0.73 4.98
CA ALA A 195 8.91 0.16 3.82
C ALA A 195 9.81 -1.03 4.21
N GLY A 196 10.42 -0.97 5.38
CA GLY A 196 11.23 -2.04 5.95
C GLY A 196 10.44 -3.32 6.22
N HIS A 197 9.15 -3.20 6.49
CA HIS A 197 8.25 -4.31 6.83
C HIS A 197 7.54 -4.93 5.63
N LEU A 198 7.78 -4.44 4.42
CA LEU A 198 7.25 -5.02 3.18
C LEU A 198 8.17 -6.07 2.55
N GLY A 199 9.13 -6.62 3.28
CA GLY A 199 9.97 -7.72 2.81
C GLY A 199 9.15 -8.94 2.42
N THR A 200 9.52 -9.60 1.30
CA THR A 200 8.76 -10.74 0.80
C THR A 200 8.63 -11.87 1.84
N SER A 201 9.68 -12.13 2.59
CA SER A 201 9.65 -13.15 3.65
C SER A 201 8.76 -12.73 4.82
N GLU A 202 8.91 -11.49 5.27
CA GLU A 202 8.15 -10.94 6.40
C GLU A 202 6.65 -10.89 6.06
N THR A 203 6.29 -10.25 4.97
CA THR A 203 4.90 -10.07 4.56
C THR A 203 4.19 -11.41 4.32
N ARG A 204 4.86 -12.37 3.67
CA ARG A 204 4.27 -13.70 3.38
C ARG A 204 4.06 -14.56 4.60
N ASN A 205 4.80 -14.32 5.67
CA ASN A 205 4.66 -15.06 6.93
C ASN A 205 3.79 -14.32 7.96
N ALA A 206 3.44 -13.07 7.71
CA ALA A 206 2.72 -12.22 8.68
C ALA A 206 1.28 -12.68 8.92
N TYR A 207 0.62 -13.26 7.90
CA TYR A 207 -0.79 -13.67 8.00
C TYR A 207 -1.15 -14.77 7.00
N ASN A 208 -2.32 -15.35 7.18
CA ASN A 208 -2.86 -16.32 6.22
C ASN A 208 -3.48 -15.61 5.02
N HIS A 209 -2.79 -15.55 3.90
CA HIS A 209 -3.23 -14.88 2.68
C HIS A 209 -4.47 -15.51 2.02
N ASN A 210 -4.87 -16.72 2.42
CA ASN A 210 -6.11 -17.32 1.97
C ASN A 210 -7.31 -16.93 2.83
N ASP A 211 -7.08 -16.27 3.95
CA ASP A 211 -8.13 -15.82 4.83
C ASP A 211 -8.48 -14.36 4.53
N THR A 212 -9.55 -14.16 3.79
CA THR A 212 -10.09 -12.85 3.45
C THR A 212 -11.30 -12.49 4.32
N ASN A 213 -11.52 -13.21 5.43
CA ASN A 213 -12.72 -13.05 6.24
C ASN A 213 -14.04 -13.20 5.44
N GLY A 214 -14.01 -14.01 4.37
CA GLY A 214 -15.14 -14.19 3.45
C GLY A 214 -15.32 -13.10 2.39
N GLU A 215 -14.49 -12.08 2.39
CA GLU A 215 -14.60 -10.96 1.47
C GLU A 215 -14.06 -11.29 0.07
N ARG A 216 -14.71 -10.72 -0.96
CA ARG A 216 -14.28 -10.85 -2.34
C ARG A 216 -13.12 -9.91 -2.63
N ASN A 217 -12.04 -10.42 -3.21
CA ASN A 217 -10.85 -9.65 -3.53
C ASN A 217 -10.45 -9.77 -5.01
N TYR A 218 -10.30 -8.63 -5.67
CA TYR A 218 -9.94 -8.51 -7.08
C TYR A 218 -8.60 -7.79 -7.20
N HIS A 219 -7.59 -8.46 -7.77
CA HIS A 219 -6.27 -7.91 -7.97
C HIS A 219 -6.02 -7.52 -9.41
N ILE A 220 -5.40 -6.36 -9.61
CA ILE A 220 -4.71 -6.05 -10.86
C ILE A 220 -3.25 -5.76 -10.58
N GLY A 221 -2.36 -6.30 -11.40
CA GLY A 221 -0.91 -6.14 -11.29
C GLY A 221 -0.31 -5.57 -12.58
N GLY A 222 0.75 -4.78 -12.42
CA GLY A 222 1.54 -4.27 -13.54
C GLY A 222 2.69 -5.19 -13.91
N TYR A 223 3.13 -5.11 -15.18
CA TYR A 223 4.31 -5.82 -15.67
C TYR A 223 5.16 -4.99 -16.66
N ASP A 224 5.10 -3.67 -16.52
CA ASP A 224 5.91 -2.71 -17.27
C ASP A 224 6.90 -2.01 -16.32
N GLY A 225 7.78 -2.84 -15.72
CA GLY A 225 8.69 -2.41 -14.68
C GLY A 225 9.72 -1.38 -15.12
N TRP A 226 10.26 -0.67 -14.17
CA TRP A 226 11.31 0.32 -14.43
C TRP A 226 12.65 -0.38 -14.70
N TRP A 227 13.35 0.00 -15.74
CA TRP A 227 14.62 -0.61 -16.15
C TRP A 227 15.69 -0.63 -15.03
N TYR A 228 15.62 0.30 -14.06
CA TYR A 228 16.59 0.42 -12.97
C TYR A 228 16.21 -0.42 -11.73
N THR A 229 15.02 -0.97 -11.66
CA THR A 229 14.57 -1.84 -10.56
C THR A 229 14.27 -3.27 -11.00
N SER A 230 13.87 -3.47 -12.25
CA SER A 230 13.42 -4.78 -12.74
C SER A 230 14.48 -5.89 -12.64
N TRP A 231 15.76 -5.56 -12.64
CA TRP A 231 16.81 -6.55 -12.44
C TRP A 231 16.93 -7.05 -10.97
N LEU A 232 16.31 -6.33 -10.02
CA LEU A 232 16.24 -6.70 -8.60
C LEU A 232 14.96 -7.45 -8.26
N LEU A 233 13.94 -7.34 -9.10
CA LEU A 233 12.66 -7.99 -8.91
C LEU A 233 12.61 -9.31 -9.68
N PRO A 234 12.12 -10.40 -9.07
CA PRO A 234 12.07 -11.69 -9.74
C PRO A 234 10.90 -11.77 -10.73
N GLY A 235 11.22 -11.98 -12.02
CA GLY A 235 10.24 -12.15 -13.07
C GLY A 235 9.67 -10.85 -13.61
N GLU A 236 8.43 -10.88 -14.04
CA GLU A 236 7.69 -9.69 -14.46
C GLU A 236 7.35 -8.83 -13.24
N ASP A 237 7.43 -7.51 -13.39
CA ASP A 237 7.24 -6.55 -12.31
C ASP A 237 6.68 -5.23 -12.82
N ASP A 238 6.23 -4.38 -11.91
CA ASP A 238 5.75 -3.02 -12.19
C ASP A 238 6.77 -1.93 -11.82
N GLY A 239 7.98 -2.33 -11.46
CA GLY A 239 9.05 -1.44 -11.01
C GLY A 239 9.18 -1.33 -9.49
N ALA A 240 8.17 -1.66 -8.72
CA ALA A 240 8.18 -1.66 -7.26
C ALA A 240 7.84 -3.01 -6.67
N VAL A 241 6.97 -3.77 -7.30
CA VAL A 241 6.47 -5.07 -6.84
C VAL A 241 6.57 -6.08 -7.97
N ALA A 242 7.14 -7.24 -7.71
CA ALA A 242 7.11 -8.34 -8.65
C ALA A 242 5.66 -8.80 -8.85
N TYR A 243 5.30 -9.10 -10.09
CA TYR A 243 3.93 -9.45 -10.48
C TYR A 243 3.34 -10.58 -9.63
N HIS A 244 4.13 -11.60 -9.31
CA HIS A 244 3.69 -12.70 -8.45
C HIS A 244 3.48 -12.30 -6.99
N SER A 245 4.08 -11.20 -6.53
CA SER A 245 3.85 -10.66 -5.19
C SER A 245 2.58 -9.82 -5.10
N ALA A 246 2.07 -9.31 -6.22
CA ALA A 246 0.78 -8.62 -6.22
C ALA A 246 -0.38 -9.54 -5.84
N GLY A 247 -0.27 -10.84 -6.16
CA GLY A 247 -1.22 -11.86 -5.69
C GLY A 247 -0.70 -12.70 -4.53
N ALA A 248 0.37 -12.26 -3.86
CA ALA A 248 1.04 -12.97 -2.77
C ALA A 248 1.54 -14.38 -3.13
N VAL A 249 1.85 -14.64 -4.38
CA VAL A 249 2.45 -15.89 -4.87
C VAL A 249 3.93 -15.92 -4.47
N ASN A 250 4.49 -17.06 -4.16
CA ASN A 250 5.84 -17.16 -3.59
C ASN A 250 6.93 -17.60 -4.57
N TYR A 251 6.70 -17.52 -5.86
CA TYR A 251 7.69 -17.82 -6.89
C TYR A 251 7.51 -16.91 -8.10
N THR A 252 8.54 -16.83 -8.93
CA THR A 252 8.47 -16.10 -10.20
C THR A 252 7.41 -16.71 -11.09
N ALA A 253 6.52 -15.89 -11.59
CA ALA A 253 5.41 -16.31 -12.42
C ALA A 253 5.24 -15.34 -13.59
N SER A 254 4.80 -15.86 -14.72
CA SER A 254 4.36 -15.05 -15.84
C SER A 254 2.99 -14.41 -15.55
N THR A 255 2.59 -13.43 -16.36
CA THR A 255 1.27 -12.80 -16.28
C THR A 255 0.12 -13.80 -16.32
N SER A 256 0.31 -14.94 -16.97
CA SER A 256 -0.69 -16.01 -17.06
C SER A 256 -0.81 -16.86 -15.78
N SER A 257 0.17 -16.77 -14.88
CA SER A 257 0.24 -17.61 -13.67
C SER A 257 0.03 -16.82 -12.36
N MET A 258 -0.15 -15.53 -12.44
CA MET A 258 -0.53 -14.72 -11.29
C MET A 258 -1.75 -15.30 -10.60
N CYS A 259 -1.75 -15.36 -9.29
CA CYS A 259 -2.81 -15.92 -8.46
C CYS A 259 -3.12 -17.41 -8.70
N LYS A 260 -2.33 -18.12 -9.46
CA LYS A 260 -2.50 -19.56 -9.71
C LYS A 260 -1.70 -20.45 -8.76
N SER A 261 -0.96 -19.89 -7.82
CA SER A 261 -0.27 -20.70 -6.83
C SER A 261 -1.27 -21.41 -5.93
N PRO A 262 -1.13 -22.71 -5.68
CA PRO A 262 -2.01 -23.44 -4.76
C PRO A 262 -2.05 -22.83 -3.35
N LYS A 263 -0.96 -22.21 -2.91
CA LYS A 263 -0.88 -21.55 -1.60
C LYS A 263 -1.86 -20.38 -1.48
N TYR A 264 -2.12 -19.70 -2.59
CA TYR A 264 -2.98 -18.51 -2.64
C TYR A 264 -4.20 -18.70 -3.52
N THR A 265 -4.43 -19.90 -3.98
CA THR A 265 -5.72 -20.25 -4.56
C THR A 265 -6.74 -20.12 -3.46
N ASN A 266 -7.47 -19.05 -3.52
CA ASN A 266 -8.43 -18.73 -2.51
C ASN A 266 -9.55 -19.77 -2.52
N HIS A 267 -9.67 -20.51 -1.45
CA HIS A 267 -10.75 -21.45 -1.27
C HIS A 267 -12.12 -20.77 -1.12
N TYR A 268 -12.15 -19.46 -0.94
CA TYR A 268 -13.38 -18.65 -0.99
C TYR A 268 -13.81 -18.31 -2.40
N ALA A 269 -13.14 -18.82 -3.43
CA ALA A 269 -13.44 -18.60 -4.84
C ALA A 269 -13.57 -17.13 -5.28
N ALA A 270 -12.93 -16.24 -4.57
CA ALA A 270 -13.11 -14.80 -4.69
C ALA A 270 -11.91 -14.05 -5.28
N TRP A 271 -10.83 -14.76 -5.58
CA TRP A 271 -9.63 -14.15 -6.16
C TRP A 271 -9.74 -14.08 -7.68
N THR A 272 -9.53 -12.90 -8.19
CA THR A 272 -9.25 -12.69 -9.61
C THR A 272 -8.00 -11.85 -9.76
N CYS A 273 -7.16 -12.19 -10.72
CA CYS A 273 -5.95 -11.45 -11.00
C CYS A 273 -5.87 -11.13 -12.48
N THR A 274 -5.62 -9.88 -12.80
CA THR A 274 -5.45 -9.42 -14.17
C THR A 274 -4.19 -8.59 -14.29
N GLY A 275 -3.34 -8.91 -15.29
CA GLY A 275 -2.12 -8.19 -15.59
C GLY A 275 -2.33 -7.09 -16.62
N TYR A 276 -1.63 -5.97 -16.44
CA TYR A 276 -1.61 -4.85 -17.37
C TYR A 276 -0.18 -4.40 -17.65
N ASN A 277 0.06 -3.99 -18.90
CA ASN A 277 1.33 -3.36 -19.28
C ASN A 277 1.37 -1.91 -18.76
N LYS A 278 1.65 -1.80 -17.47
CA LYS A 278 1.75 -0.55 -16.71
C LYS A 278 2.78 -0.69 -15.61
N ASP A 279 3.45 0.41 -15.34
CA ASP A 279 4.30 0.55 -14.16
C ASP A 279 3.46 0.74 -12.89
N HIS A 280 4.13 0.74 -11.75
CA HIS A 280 3.51 0.83 -10.43
C HIS A 280 2.55 2.02 -10.30
N TYR A 281 2.96 3.22 -10.73
CA TYR A 281 2.10 4.42 -10.65
C TYR A 281 0.96 4.40 -11.67
N GLY A 282 1.23 3.94 -12.89
CA GLY A 282 0.22 3.81 -13.93
C GLY A 282 -0.91 2.85 -13.59
N MET A 283 -0.64 1.90 -12.68
CA MET A 283 -1.64 0.97 -12.19
C MET A 283 -2.77 1.64 -11.42
N LYS A 284 -2.53 2.71 -10.66
CA LYS A 284 -3.61 3.47 -9.99
C LYS A 284 -4.63 4.01 -10.98
N THR A 285 -4.14 4.75 -11.97
CA THR A 285 -5.00 5.32 -13.03
C THR A 285 -5.72 4.22 -13.80
N LYS A 286 -5.02 3.12 -14.11
CA LYS A 286 -5.62 1.96 -14.79
C LYS A 286 -6.73 1.33 -13.97
N PHE A 287 -6.55 1.21 -12.67
CA PHE A 287 -7.56 0.66 -11.78
C PHE A 287 -8.81 1.54 -11.76
N ILE A 288 -8.65 2.84 -11.47
CA ILE A 288 -9.78 3.79 -11.42
C ILE A 288 -10.57 3.81 -12.74
N SER A 289 -9.88 3.74 -13.89
CA SER A 289 -10.54 3.75 -15.20
C SER A 289 -11.30 2.48 -15.54
N ASN A 290 -11.06 1.38 -14.81
CA ASN A 290 -11.67 0.07 -15.07
C ASN A 290 -12.58 -0.43 -13.94
N ILE A 291 -12.80 0.38 -12.91
CA ILE A 291 -13.71 -0.03 -11.83
C ILE A 291 -15.11 -0.25 -12.39
N GLY A 292 -15.59 -1.48 -12.30
CA GLY A 292 -16.98 -1.85 -12.53
C GLY A 292 -17.74 -1.79 -11.21
N TRP A 293 -18.58 -0.80 -11.06
CA TRP A 293 -19.39 -0.65 -9.84
C TRP A 293 -20.59 -1.59 -9.81
#